data_8e3c131cb2a667c805827fdfce09e8e8
#
_entry.id   8e3c131cb2a667c805827fdfce09e8e8
#
_cell.length_a   1.000
_cell.length_b   1.000
_cell.length_c   1.000
_cell.angle_alpha   90.00
_cell.angle_beta   90.00
_cell.angle_gamma   90.00
#
_symmetry.space_group_name_H-M   'P 1'
#
loop_
_entity.id
_entity.type
_entity.pdbx_description
1 polymer ?
#
loop_
_entity_poly.entity_id
_entity_poly.type
_entity_poly.pdbx_seq_one_letter_code
_entity_poly.pdbx_strand_id
1 'polypeptide(L)'
;MGTPWFQLKEAQFPEKLYVFSSNYELYASLSNRVVALLEELSPRVEQYSIDECFLDARGIGHCMDLEDFGRQLRGHVLSGTGLTIGVGFGATKTLAKSAQWASKEWPQFSGVLALSPENPRRTAKLLSLQPVEEIWG
;
A
#
# COMPACT_ATOMS: atom_id res chain seq x y z
N MET A 1 15.93 1.32 -1.24
CA MET A 1 15.54 -0.05 -1.67
C MET A 1 15.98 -0.25 -3.11
N GLY A 2 16.22 -1.48 -3.60
CA GLY A 2 16.63 -1.71 -5.01
C GLY A 2 18.13 -1.59 -5.32
N THR A 3 19.00 -1.45 -4.34
CA THR A 3 20.45 -1.41 -4.59
C THR A 3 20.95 -2.75 -5.12
N PRO A 4 21.62 -2.78 -6.29
CA PRO A 4 22.13 -4.02 -6.88
C PRO A 4 23.15 -4.73 -5.99
N TRP A 5 23.14 -6.06 -6.02
CA TRP A 5 24.02 -6.88 -5.17
C TRP A 5 25.52 -6.57 -5.36
N PHE A 6 25.97 -6.30 -6.58
CA PHE A 6 27.36 -5.97 -6.83
C PHE A 6 27.82 -4.68 -6.14
N GLN A 7 26.92 -3.68 -6.04
CA GLN A 7 27.19 -2.45 -5.28
C GLN A 7 27.21 -2.70 -3.78
N LEU A 8 26.37 -3.61 -3.26
CA LEU A 8 26.38 -3.98 -1.87
C LEU A 8 27.64 -4.73 -1.46
N LYS A 9 28.22 -5.52 -2.37
CA LYS A 9 29.51 -6.22 -2.12
C LYS A 9 30.69 -5.26 -1.95
N GLU A 10 30.68 -4.14 -2.66
CA GLU A 10 31.75 -3.15 -2.67
C GLU A 10 31.58 -2.12 -1.53
N ALA A 11 30.38 -1.99 -1.00
CA ALA A 11 30.07 -1.05 0.07
C ALA A 11 30.67 -1.53 1.41
N GLN A 12 31.37 -0.63 2.11
CA GLN A 12 31.80 -0.87 3.48
C GLN A 12 30.63 -0.59 4.42
N PHE A 13 30.02 -1.66 4.97
CA PHE A 13 28.99 -1.53 5.98
C PHE A 13 29.63 -1.52 7.37
N PRO A 14 29.22 -0.60 8.28
CA PRO A 14 29.69 -0.59 9.66
C PRO A 14 29.24 -1.84 10.43
N GLU A 15 28.18 -2.50 9.98
CA GLU A 15 27.62 -3.72 10.55
C GLU A 15 27.71 -4.88 9.56
N LYS A 16 27.61 -6.10 10.09
CA LYS A 16 27.67 -7.32 9.29
C LYS A 16 26.44 -7.43 8.39
N LEU A 17 26.65 -7.47 7.06
CA LEU A 17 25.57 -7.72 6.09
C LEU A 17 25.34 -9.24 5.92
N TYR A 18 24.13 -9.68 6.20
CA TYR A 18 23.70 -11.06 5.95
C TYR A 18 22.79 -11.11 4.72
N VAL A 19 23.03 -12.04 3.82
CA VAL A 19 22.29 -12.22 2.58
C VAL A 19 21.62 -13.57 2.57
N PHE A 20 20.32 -13.58 2.32
CA PHE A 20 19.50 -14.79 2.27
C PHE A 20 18.70 -14.82 0.96
N SER A 21 18.42 -16.02 0.47
CA SER A 21 17.46 -16.20 -0.63
C SER A 21 16.04 -15.89 -0.14
N SER A 22 15.23 -15.29 -1.02
CA SER A 22 13.83 -15.01 -0.71
C SER A 22 13.03 -16.30 -0.54
N ASN A 23 12.29 -16.41 0.57
CA ASN A 23 11.39 -17.52 0.83
C ASN A 23 10.01 -17.25 0.21
N TYR A 24 9.86 -17.54 -1.08
CA TYR A 24 8.63 -17.27 -1.82
C TYR A 24 7.40 -18.00 -1.27
N GLU A 25 7.57 -19.21 -0.73
CA GLU A 25 6.45 -19.97 -0.12
C GLU A 25 5.90 -19.25 1.11
N LEU A 26 6.80 -18.75 1.96
CA LEU A 26 6.40 -17.95 3.13
C LEU A 26 5.71 -16.66 2.70
N TYR A 27 6.26 -15.94 1.72
CA TYR A 27 5.64 -14.70 1.24
C TYR A 27 4.27 -14.95 0.62
N ALA A 28 4.12 -16.01 -0.18
CA ALA A 28 2.83 -16.39 -0.75
C ALA A 28 1.80 -16.76 0.33
N SER A 29 2.22 -17.50 1.36
CA SER A 29 1.36 -17.86 2.48
C SER A 29 0.87 -16.62 3.24
N LEU A 30 1.75 -15.66 3.53
CA LEU A 30 1.39 -14.41 4.20
C LEU A 30 0.51 -13.53 3.30
N SER A 31 0.82 -13.44 2.00
CA SER A 31 0.00 -12.73 1.01
C SER A 31 -1.43 -13.26 0.97
N ASN A 32 -1.60 -14.58 0.86
CA ASN A 32 -2.92 -15.22 0.86
C ASN A 32 -3.69 -14.93 2.15
N ARG A 33 -3.01 -14.86 3.28
CA ARG A 33 -3.61 -14.51 4.57
C ARG A 33 -4.08 -13.05 4.60
N VAL A 34 -3.29 -12.13 4.05
CA VAL A 34 -3.70 -10.72 3.90
C VAL A 34 -4.92 -10.61 3.01
N VAL A 35 -4.94 -11.30 1.85
CA VAL A 35 -6.10 -11.31 0.93
C VAL A 35 -7.35 -11.80 1.64
N ALA A 36 -7.27 -12.92 2.36
CA ALA A 36 -8.41 -13.47 3.10
C ALA A 36 -8.97 -12.47 4.14
N LEU A 37 -8.10 -11.77 4.87
CA LEU A 37 -8.51 -10.74 5.82
C LEU A 37 -9.16 -9.52 5.14
N LEU A 38 -8.69 -9.15 3.95
CA LEU A 38 -9.30 -8.07 3.17
C LEU A 38 -10.67 -8.48 2.63
N GLU A 39 -10.86 -9.74 2.23
CA GLU A 39 -12.14 -10.29 1.76
C GLU A 39 -13.22 -10.33 2.87
N GLU A 40 -12.82 -10.42 4.15
CA GLU A 40 -13.76 -10.29 5.27
C GLU A 40 -14.42 -8.91 5.37
N LEU A 41 -13.72 -7.86 4.90
CA LEU A 41 -14.17 -6.46 4.97
C LEU A 41 -14.65 -5.89 3.63
N SER A 42 -14.30 -6.55 2.52
CA SER A 42 -14.70 -6.13 1.17
C SER A 42 -15.04 -7.34 0.31
N PRO A 43 -16.24 -7.40 -0.29
CA PRO A 43 -16.66 -8.55 -1.11
C PRO A 43 -15.93 -8.66 -2.47
N ARG A 44 -15.15 -7.64 -2.83
CA ARG A 44 -14.44 -7.56 -4.12
C ARG A 44 -13.00 -7.16 -3.90
N VAL A 45 -12.13 -8.17 -3.84
CA VAL A 45 -10.69 -8.03 -3.76
C VAL A 45 -10.07 -8.57 -5.04
N GLU A 46 -9.26 -7.76 -5.71
CA GLU A 46 -8.46 -8.15 -6.87
C GLU A 46 -7.01 -8.19 -6.44
N GLN A 47 -6.42 -9.37 -6.33
CA GLN A 47 -5.00 -9.52 -6.08
C GLN A 47 -4.23 -9.16 -7.36
N TYR A 48 -3.43 -8.09 -7.30
CA TYR A 48 -2.62 -7.61 -8.42
C TYR A 48 -1.22 -8.22 -8.41
N SER A 49 -0.61 -8.33 -7.24
CA SER A 49 0.70 -8.96 -7.02
C SER A 49 0.76 -9.68 -5.67
N ILE A 50 1.92 -10.20 -5.30
CA ILE A 50 2.13 -10.87 -4.02
C ILE A 50 1.94 -9.93 -2.81
N ASP A 51 2.11 -8.62 -3.00
CA ASP A 51 2.08 -7.59 -1.97
C ASP A 51 1.07 -6.46 -2.25
N GLU A 52 0.28 -6.58 -3.32
CA GLU A 52 -0.68 -5.55 -3.73
C GLU A 52 -2.05 -6.12 -4.09
N CYS A 53 -3.09 -5.46 -3.57
CA CYS A 53 -4.48 -5.76 -3.86
C CYS A 53 -5.26 -4.49 -4.17
N PHE A 54 -6.24 -4.59 -5.06
CA PHE A 54 -7.27 -3.56 -5.25
C PHE A 54 -8.59 -4.03 -4.65
N LEU A 55 -9.25 -3.12 -3.93
CA LEU A 55 -10.55 -3.34 -3.34
C LEU A 55 -11.58 -2.40 -3.96
N ASP A 56 -12.77 -2.91 -4.22
CA ASP A 56 -13.89 -2.07 -4.63
C ASP A 56 -14.53 -1.39 -3.41
N ALA A 57 -14.28 -0.11 -3.25
CA ALA A 57 -14.82 0.69 -2.15
C ALA A 57 -16.10 1.44 -2.51
N ARG A 58 -16.74 1.13 -3.66
CA ARG A 58 -18.01 1.76 -4.04
C ARG A 58 -19.09 1.46 -3.01
N GLY A 59 -19.78 2.51 -2.58
CA GLY A 59 -20.81 2.42 -1.55
C GLY A 59 -20.31 2.59 -0.12
N ILE A 60 -19.04 2.34 0.17
CA ILE A 60 -18.49 2.52 1.51
C ILE A 60 -18.62 3.97 1.99
N GLY A 61 -18.34 4.95 1.11
CA GLY A 61 -18.43 6.38 1.43
C GLY A 61 -19.84 6.86 1.83
N HIS A 62 -20.88 6.07 1.62
CA HIS A 62 -22.24 6.35 2.13
C HIS A 62 -22.44 5.89 3.57
N CYS A 63 -21.62 4.99 4.05
CA CYS A 63 -21.75 4.39 5.39
C CYS A 63 -20.72 4.95 6.38
N MET A 64 -19.51 5.25 5.90
CA MET A 64 -18.43 5.75 6.73
C MET A 64 -17.41 6.53 5.90
N ASP A 65 -16.55 7.31 6.57
CA ASP A 65 -15.42 7.98 5.93
C ASP A 65 -14.43 6.95 5.35
N LEU A 66 -13.91 7.23 4.14
CA LEU A 66 -12.99 6.31 3.46
C LEU A 66 -11.65 6.15 4.20
N GLU A 67 -11.15 7.21 4.84
CA GLU A 67 -9.92 7.10 5.62
C GLU A 67 -10.15 6.32 6.91
N ASP A 68 -11.35 6.38 7.53
CA ASP A 68 -11.74 5.51 8.65
C ASP A 68 -11.81 4.05 8.22
N PHE A 69 -12.40 3.77 7.07
CA PHE A 69 -12.38 2.42 6.51
C PHE A 69 -10.95 1.93 6.23
N GLY A 70 -10.09 2.79 5.70
CA GLY A 70 -8.68 2.47 5.49
C GLY A 70 -7.95 2.15 6.80
N ARG A 71 -8.24 2.88 7.88
CA ARG A 71 -7.71 2.59 9.23
C ARG A 71 -8.21 1.23 9.75
N GLN A 72 -9.47 0.90 9.49
CA GLN A 72 -10.05 -0.41 9.80
C GLN A 72 -9.33 -1.55 9.08
N LEU A 73 -9.13 -1.43 7.75
CA LEU A 73 -8.38 -2.41 6.94
C LEU A 73 -6.97 -2.63 7.51
N ARG A 74 -6.25 -1.54 7.81
CA ARG A 74 -4.91 -1.61 8.40
C ARG A 74 -4.90 -2.33 9.75
N GLY A 75 -5.82 -1.98 10.64
CA GLY A 75 -5.93 -2.60 11.97
C GLY A 75 -6.25 -4.08 11.88
N HIS A 76 -7.15 -4.46 10.96
CA HIS A 76 -7.55 -5.85 10.75
C HIS A 76 -6.39 -6.71 10.23
N VAL A 77 -5.67 -6.24 9.21
CA VAL A 77 -4.50 -6.94 8.67
C VAL A 77 -3.37 -7.01 9.72
N LEU A 78 -3.11 -5.94 10.43
CA LEU A 78 -2.08 -5.92 11.49
C LEU A 78 -2.40 -6.95 12.58
N SER A 79 -3.65 -7.02 13.04
CA SER A 79 -4.08 -7.98 14.06
C SER A 79 -3.98 -9.43 13.58
N GLY A 80 -4.29 -9.70 12.31
CA GLY A 80 -4.31 -11.05 11.76
C GLY A 80 -2.95 -11.57 11.29
N THR A 81 -2.00 -10.69 10.98
CA THR A 81 -0.71 -11.08 10.37
C THR A 81 0.52 -10.48 11.05
N GLY A 82 0.38 -9.43 11.83
CA GLY A 82 1.50 -8.61 12.32
C GLY A 82 2.10 -7.68 11.25
N LEU A 83 1.55 -7.66 10.02
CA LEU A 83 2.04 -6.82 8.93
C LEU A 83 1.33 -5.48 8.87
N THR A 84 2.07 -4.45 8.52
CA THR A 84 1.51 -3.13 8.21
C THR A 84 1.28 -2.97 6.72
N ILE A 85 0.15 -2.38 6.32
CA ILE A 85 -0.16 -2.07 4.93
C ILE A 85 -0.36 -0.57 4.73
N GLY A 86 -0.11 -0.06 3.52
CA GLY A 86 -0.51 1.28 3.09
C GLY A 86 -1.83 1.21 2.32
N VAL A 87 -2.76 2.10 2.61
CA VAL A 87 -4.08 2.14 1.96
C VAL A 87 -4.29 3.48 1.26
N GLY A 88 -4.61 3.42 -0.03
CA GLY A 88 -4.93 4.59 -0.84
C GLY A 88 -6.29 4.44 -1.52
N PHE A 89 -7.12 5.48 -1.46
CA PHE A 89 -8.39 5.53 -2.19
C PHE A 89 -8.32 6.54 -3.33
N GLY A 90 -8.92 6.19 -4.45
CA GLY A 90 -9.00 7.05 -5.63
C GLY A 90 -10.08 6.56 -6.59
N ALA A 91 -10.56 7.45 -7.45
CA ALA A 91 -11.59 7.13 -8.46
C ALA A 91 -11.09 6.14 -9.53
N THR A 92 -9.78 5.97 -9.67
CA THR A 92 -9.15 5.01 -10.58
C THR A 92 -8.04 4.26 -9.84
N LYS A 93 -7.62 3.10 -10.36
CA LYS A 93 -6.48 2.33 -9.83
C LYS A 93 -5.20 3.17 -9.76
N THR A 94 -4.91 3.98 -10.78
CA THR A 94 -3.75 4.88 -10.80
C THR A 94 -3.80 5.90 -9.66
N LEU A 95 -4.94 6.56 -9.45
CA LEU A 95 -5.10 7.50 -8.34
C LEU A 95 -5.04 6.82 -6.97
N ALA A 96 -5.59 5.61 -6.84
CA ALA A 96 -5.48 4.83 -5.62
C ALA A 96 -4.02 4.46 -5.30
N LYS A 97 -3.23 4.10 -6.32
CA LYS A 97 -1.79 3.85 -6.17
C LYS A 97 -1.01 5.12 -5.78
N SER A 98 -1.31 6.27 -6.39
CA SER A 98 -0.72 7.55 -6.01
C SER A 98 -1.07 7.92 -4.56
N ALA A 99 -2.32 7.70 -4.15
CA ALA A 99 -2.74 7.91 -2.76
C ALA A 99 -2.00 6.96 -1.80
N GLN A 100 -1.87 5.69 -2.17
CA GLN A 100 -1.16 4.69 -1.37
C GLN A 100 0.34 5.04 -1.25
N TRP A 101 0.98 5.47 -2.34
CA TRP A 101 2.36 5.98 -2.31
C TRP A 101 2.49 7.13 -1.31
N ALA A 102 1.68 8.19 -1.45
CA ALA A 102 1.72 9.35 -0.56
C ALA A 102 1.41 8.99 0.91
N SER A 103 0.54 8.00 1.14
CA SER A 103 0.20 7.55 2.50
C SER A 103 1.38 6.96 3.25
N LYS A 104 2.36 6.41 2.53
CA LYS A 104 3.61 5.85 3.07
C LYS A 104 4.72 6.88 3.16
N GLU A 105 4.86 7.73 2.15
CA GLU A 105 5.93 8.73 2.07
C GLU A 105 5.72 9.89 3.04
N TRP A 106 4.48 10.29 3.31
CA TRP A 106 4.18 11.44 4.16
C TRP A 106 3.61 11.01 5.50
N PRO A 107 4.38 11.11 6.61
CA PRO A 107 4.03 10.58 7.93
C PRO A 107 2.69 11.09 8.48
N GLN A 108 2.26 12.31 8.09
CA GLN A 108 1.00 12.90 8.54
C GLN A 108 -0.24 12.08 8.13
N PHE A 109 -0.14 11.23 7.10
CA PHE A 109 -1.23 10.37 6.66
C PHE A 109 -1.30 9.03 7.40
N SER A 110 -0.25 8.70 8.15
CA SER A 110 -0.22 7.47 8.96
C SER A 110 -0.59 6.20 8.18
N GLY A 111 -0.23 6.17 6.90
CA GLY A 111 -0.44 5.03 6.00
C GLY A 111 -1.85 4.90 5.40
N VAL A 112 -2.69 5.95 5.48
CA VAL A 112 -4.01 5.99 4.82
C VAL A 112 -4.23 7.34 4.18
N LEU A 113 -4.67 7.34 2.91
CA LEU A 113 -5.03 8.57 2.20
C LEU A 113 -6.19 8.33 1.23
N ALA A 114 -7.20 9.20 1.27
CA ALA A 114 -8.29 9.21 0.30
C ALA A 114 -8.21 10.45 -0.61
N LEU A 115 -8.27 10.19 -1.93
CA LEU A 115 -8.44 11.20 -2.97
C LEU A 115 -9.90 11.18 -3.43
N SER A 116 -10.70 12.06 -2.83
CA SER A 116 -12.09 12.22 -3.21
C SER A 116 -12.24 13.13 -4.43
N PRO A 117 -13.16 12.81 -5.37
CA PRO A 117 -13.55 13.71 -6.45
C PRO A 117 -14.06 15.08 -5.96
N GLU A 118 -14.58 15.13 -4.73
CA GLU A 118 -15.07 16.35 -4.08
C GLU A 118 -13.94 17.31 -3.70
N ASN A 119 -12.69 16.82 -3.62
CA ASN A 119 -11.52 17.63 -3.32
C ASN A 119 -10.44 17.53 -4.43
N PRO A 120 -10.70 18.08 -5.61
CA PRO A 120 -9.76 18.02 -6.73
C PRO A 120 -8.44 18.75 -6.45
N ARG A 121 -8.45 19.76 -5.56
CA ARG A 121 -7.23 20.47 -5.16
C ARG A 121 -6.24 19.56 -4.42
N ARG A 122 -6.73 18.66 -3.56
CA ARG A 122 -5.90 17.67 -2.85
C ARG A 122 -5.21 16.74 -3.86
N THR A 123 -5.98 16.24 -4.83
CA THR A 123 -5.48 15.38 -5.90
C THR A 123 -4.42 16.10 -6.75
N ALA A 124 -4.72 17.32 -7.23
CA ALA A 124 -3.79 18.10 -8.05
C ALA A 124 -2.50 18.40 -7.29
N LYS A 125 -2.58 18.76 -6.01
CA LYS A 125 -1.40 19.01 -5.18
C LYS A 125 -0.56 17.75 -4.99
N LEU A 126 -1.18 16.59 -4.74
CA LEU A 126 -0.47 15.31 -4.61
C LEU A 126 0.29 15.02 -5.90
N LEU A 127 -0.40 15.04 -7.05
CA LEU A 127 0.21 14.72 -8.35
C LEU A 127 1.31 15.69 -8.74
N SER A 128 1.26 16.96 -8.30
CA SER A 128 2.34 17.94 -8.54
C SER A 128 3.60 17.69 -7.71
N LEU A 129 3.52 16.89 -6.65
CA LEU A 129 4.61 16.56 -5.74
C LEU A 129 5.14 15.12 -5.93
N GLN A 130 4.37 14.27 -6.59
CA GLN A 130 4.76 12.89 -6.86
C GLN A 130 5.78 12.87 -8.01
N PRO A 131 6.97 12.27 -7.82
CA PRO A 131 7.91 12.04 -8.91
C PRO A 131 7.26 11.21 -10.03
N VAL A 132 7.57 11.52 -11.28
CA VAL A 132 6.95 10.86 -12.44
C VAL A 132 7.26 9.36 -12.47
N GLU A 133 8.44 8.97 -12.03
CA GLU A 133 8.88 7.57 -11.90
C GLU A 133 8.12 6.75 -10.85
N GLU A 134 7.42 7.43 -9.94
CA GLU A 134 6.59 6.80 -8.90
C GLU A 134 5.11 6.68 -9.31
N ILE A 135 4.76 7.18 -10.50
CA ILE A 135 3.41 7.03 -11.03
C ILE A 135 3.25 5.62 -11.58
N TRP A 136 2.23 4.92 -11.06
CA TRP A 136 1.89 3.57 -11.49
C TRP A 136 1.35 3.54 -12.93
N GLY A 137 1.98 2.75 -13.79
CA GLY A 137 1.62 2.56 -15.19
C GLY A 137 2.58 1.66 -15.92
#